data_b7e91889ab5376773135d194495faecf
#
_entry.id   b7e91889ab5376773135d194495faecf
#
_cell.length_a   1.000
_cell.length_b   1.000
_cell.length_c   1.000
_cell.angle_alpha   90.00
_cell.angle_beta   90.00
_cell.angle_gamma   90.00
#
_symmetry.space_group_name_H-M   'P 1'
#
loop_
_entity.id
_entity.type
_entity.pdbx_description
1 polymer ?
#
loop_
_entity_poly.entity_id
_entity_poly.type
_entity_poly.pdbx_seq_one_letter_code
_entity_poly.pdbx_strand_id
1 'polypeptide(L)'
;MNITSLGNCQTKALSWYIQQLDPSFNVKWICIEIFLPNWGPRSKFNGKPINVITDTQEAIKTLKSSDYVIFQPLKTETSENYNPDQLKKYTSIGKLISISSMFYHPNDPDQKLLKGMIKRAKEFNIDIPAHKIIEKHAPKITMGQINHPKVFYFLELVREICEKTGWDYYSDEQYNQYLKQGYPFG
;
A
#
# COMPACT_ATOMS: atom_id res chain seq x y z
N MET A 1 -7.64 -15.94 5.82
CA MET A 1 -8.22 -14.66 5.37
C MET A 1 -7.54 -14.21 4.07
N ASN A 2 -8.31 -13.77 3.07
CA ASN A 2 -7.80 -13.30 1.78
C ASN A 2 -7.68 -11.77 1.79
N ILE A 3 -6.47 -11.28 1.62
CA ILE A 3 -6.17 -9.85 1.61
C ILE A 3 -5.56 -9.49 0.25
N THR A 4 -6.09 -8.46 -0.39
CA THR A 4 -5.54 -7.95 -1.64
C THR A 4 -5.04 -6.54 -1.44
N SER A 5 -3.80 -6.27 -1.83
CA SER A 5 -3.30 -4.91 -1.95
C SER A 5 -3.21 -4.51 -3.42
N LEU A 6 -3.62 -3.29 -3.72
CA LEU A 6 -3.69 -2.73 -5.07
C LEU A 6 -2.96 -1.39 -5.10
N GLY A 7 -1.91 -1.31 -5.89
CA GLY A 7 -1.15 -0.08 -6.03
C GLY A 7 0.23 -0.25 -6.66
N ASN A 8 1.12 0.69 -6.41
CA ASN A 8 2.50 0.71 -6.92
C ASN A 8 3.45 -0.16 -6.06
N CYS A 9 4.76 0.00 -6.27
CA CYS A 9 5.80 -0.73 -5.52
C CYS A 9 5.70 -0.57 -3.98
N GLN A 10 5.15 0.53 -3.49
CA GLN A 10 4.95 0.72 -2.04
C GLN A 10 3.90 -0.25 -1.49
N THR A 11 2.79 -0.50 -2.21
CA THR A 11 1.81 -1.51 -1.81
C THR A 11 2.36 -2.92 -1.93
N LYS A 12 3.31 -3.17 -2.83
CA LYS A 12 4.04 -4.44 -2.86
C LYS A 12 4.80 -4.70 -1.58
N ALA A 13 5.57 -3.71 -1.12
CA ALA A 13 6.31 -3.80 0.14
C ALA A 13 5.35 -3.96 1.34
N LEU A 14 4.29 -3.17 1.38
CA LEU A 14 3.25 -3.28 2.40
C LEU A 14 2.64 -4.68 2.45
N SER A 15 2.35 -5.30 1.30
CA SER A 15 1.80 -6.65 1.22
C SER A 15 2.69 -7.67 1.92
N TRP A 16 4.01 -7.54 1.75
CA TRP A 16 4.95 -8.42 2.42
C TRP A 16 4.86 -8.29 3.94
N TYR A 17 4.83 -7.06 4.46
CA TYR A 17 4.68 -6.85 5.91
C TYR A 17 3.34 -7.36 6.43
N ILE A 18 2.25 -7.15 5.72
CA ILE A 18 0.94 -7.70 6.11
C ILE A 18 0.95 -9.22 6.14
N GLN A 19 1.61 -9.88 5.17
CA GLN A 19 1.74 -11.34 5.16
C GLN A 19 2.50 -11.87 6.38
N GLN A 20 3.38 -11.06 6.98
CA GLN A 20 4.13 -11.46 8.17
C GLN A 20 3.34 -11.30 9.49
N LEU A 21 2.17 -10.65 9.47
CA LEU A 21 1.33 -10.55 10.69
C LEU A 21 0.80 -11.91 11.12
N ASP A 22 0.31 -12.69 10.17
CA ASP A 22 -0.30 -13.99 10.43
C ASP A 22 -0.03 -14.95 9.26
N PRO A 23 0.55 -16.14 9.51
CA PRO A 23 0.77 -17.16 8.47
C PRO A 23 -0.50 -17.62 7.75
N SER A 24 -1.68 -17.48 8.37
CA SER A 24 -2.96 -17.82 7.76
C SER A 24 -3.46 -16.80 6.75
N PHE A 25 -2.85 -15.60 6.68
CA PHE A 25 -3.20 -14.59 5.71
C PHE A 25 -2.73 -15.01 4.31
N ASN A 26 -3.64 -14.96 3.35
CA ASN A 26 -3.33 -15.14 1.94
C ASN A 26 -3.29 -13.76 1.27
N VAL A 27 -2.10 -13.16 1.26
CA VAL A 27 -1.91 -11.80 0.74
C VAL A 27 -1.52 -11.85 -0.73
N LYS A 28 -2.25 -11.11 -1.57
CA LYS A 28 -1.97 -10.94 -2.99
C LYS A 28 -1.75 -9.46 -3.32
N TRP A 29 -0.82 -9.19 -4.22
CA TRP A 29 -0.58 -7.84 -4.71
C TRP A 29 -0.97 -7.72 -6.18
N ILE A 30 -1.79 -6.73 -6.48
CA ILE A 30 -2.15 -6.32 -7.83
C ILE A 30 -1.38 -5.05 -8.16
N CYS A 31 -0.52 -5.14 -9.19
CA CYS A 31 0.14 -3.95 -9.72
C CYS A 31 -0.89 -3.07 -10.41
N ILE A 32 -0.98 -1.82 -9.98
CA ILE A 32 -1.88 -0.84 -10.56
C ILE A 32 -1.75 -0.71 -12.08
N GLU A 33 -0.52 -0.83 -12.56
CA GLU A 33 -0.20 -0.61 -13.97
C GLU A 33 -0.93 -1.57 -14.91
N ILE A 34 -1.41 -2.74 -14.43
CA ILE A 34 -2.18 -3.68 -15.26
C ILE A 34 -3.51 -3.12 -15.77
N PHE A 35 -4.02 -2.06 -15.11
CA PHE A 35 -5.24 -1.38 -15.51
C PHE A 35 -5.00 -0.15 -16.39
N LEU A 36 -3.73 0.19 -16.65
CA LEU A 36 -3.40 1.34 -17.49
C LEU A 36 -3.40 0.94 -18.98
N PRO A 37 -3.92 1.78 -19.87
CA PRO A 37 -3.78 1.56 -21.31
C PRO A 37 -2.29 1.57 -21.68
N ASN A 38 -1.88 0.68 -22.57
CA ASN A 38 -0.49 0.52 -23.05
C ASN A 38 0.50 -0.03 -22.00
N TRP A 39 0.03 -0.61 -20.90
CA TRP A 39 0.91 -1.32 -20.00
C TRP A 39 1.38 -2.64 -20.64
N GLY A 40 2.65 -2.70 -21.02
CA GLY A 40 3.30 -3.94 -21.39
C GLY A 40 3.78 -4.66 -20.11
N PRO A 41 3.77 -6.00 -20.07
CA PRO A 41 4.27 -6.73 -18.92
C PRO A 41 5.73 -6.34 -18.69
N ARG A 42 5.97 -5.47 -17.73
CA ARG A 42 7.30 -5.25 -17.20
C ARG A 42 7.67 -6.50 -16.42
N SER A 43 8.25 -7.47 -17.12
CA SER A 43 8.60 -8.81 -16.69
C SER A 43 9.51 -8.92 -15.46
N LYS A 44 9.77 -7.82 -14.78
CA LYS A 44 10.70 -7.75 -13.65
C LYS A 44 10.05 -7.67 -12.26
N PHE A 45 8.74 -7.84 -12.16
CA PHE A 45 8.17 -8.11 -10.83
C PHE A 45 8.32 -9.59 -10.45
N ASN A 46 9.50 -10.16 -10.71
CA ASN A 46 9.89 -11.48 -10.19
C ASN A 46 9.98 -11.40 -8.66
N GLY A 47 8.80 -11.47 -8.05
CA GLY A 47 8.77 -11.17 -6.69
C GLY A 47 8.36 -12.29 -5.79
N LYS A 48 9.21 -13.25 -5.57
CA LYS A 48 9.17 -13.91 -4.26
C LYS A 48 9.45 -12.85 -3.19
N PRO A 49 8.65 -12.72 -2.16
CA PRO A 49 7.77 -13.72 -1.56
C PRO A 49 6.27 -13.36 -1.55
N ILE A 50 5.75 -12.61 -2.50
CA ILE A 50 4.33 -12.21 -2.55
C ILE A 50 3.71 -12.73 -3.84
N ASN A 51 2.46 -13.22 -3.76
CA ASN A 51 1.68 -13.58 -4.93
C ASN A 51 1.32 -12.32 -5.74
N VAL A 52 2.02 -12.13 -6.86
CA VAL A 52 1.83 -11.00 -7.76
C VAL A 52 0.81 -11.38 -8.83
N ILE A 53 -0.22 -10.56 -8.99
CA ILE A 53 -1.21 -10.71 -10.04
C ILE A 53 -0.92 -9.71 -11.15
N THR A 54 -0.76 -10.21 -12.36
CA THR A 54 -0.44 -9.43 -13.56
C THR A 54 -1.50 -9.54 -14.66
N ASP A 55 -2.50 -10.38 -14.47
CA ASP A 55 -3.63 -10.55 -15.40
C ASP A 55 -4.87 -9.82 -14.89
N THR A 56 -5.53 -9.06 -15.78
CA THR A 56 -6.68 -8.22 -15.40
C THR A 56 -7.90 -9.04 -14.95
N GLN A 57 -8.16 -10.20 -15.58
CA GLN A 57 -9.31 -11.04 -15.22
C GLN A 57 -9.07 -11.73 -13.88
N GLU A 58 -7.84 -12.19 -13.64
CA GLU A 58 -7.44 -12.72 -12.35
C GLU A 58 -7.50 -11.64 -11.26
N ALA A 59 -7.11 -10.40 -11.55
CA ALA A 59 -7.20 -9.28 -10.62
C ALA A 59 -8.66 -9.02 -10.22
N ILE A 60 -9.60 -8.97 -11.16
CA ILE A 60 -11.03 -8.78 -10.89
C ILE A 60 -11.57 -9.94 -10.03
N LYS A 61 -11.24 -11.18 -10.37
CA LYS A 61 -11.63 -12.36 -9.59
C LYS A 61 -11.09 -12.30 -8.17
N THR A 62 -9.84 -11.89 -8.03
CA THR A 62 -9.18 -11.75 -6.72
C THR A 62 -9.83 -10.67 -5.88
N LEU A 63 -10.11 -9.48 -6.44
CA LEU A 63 -10.81 -8.41 -5.72
C LEU A 63 -12.19 -8.88 -5.21
N LYS A 64 -12.94 -9.62 -6.02
CA LYS A 64 -14.26 -10.17 -5.63
C LYS A 64 -14.19 -11.17 -4.48
N SER A 65 -13.12 -11.94 -4.40
CA SER A 65 -12.92 -12.98 -3.36
C SER A 65 -12.17 -12.50 -2.12
N SER A 66 -11.75 -11.24 -2.08
CA SER A 66 -10.99 -10.67 -0.96
C SER A 66 -11.89 -10.38 0.23
N ASP A 67 -11.37 -10.64 1.42
CA ASP A 67 -11.97 -10.22 2.70
C ASP A 67 -11.65 -8.75 2.97
N TYR A 68 -10.45 -8.31 2.57
CA TYR A 68 -10.01 -6.90 2.61
C TYR A 68 -9.27 -6.51 1.34
N VAL A 69 -9.48 -5.27 0.91
CA VAL A 69 -8.75 -4.64 -0.20
C VAL A 69 -8.09 -3.36 0.29
N ILE A 70 -6.77 -3.35 0.36
CA ILE A 70 -5.96 -2.20 0.73
C ILE A 70 -5.45 -1.56 -0.56
N PHE A 71 -5.80 -0.31 -0.82
CA PHE A 71 -5.51 0.29 -2.13
C PHE A 71 -5.03 1.73 -2.04
N GLN A 72 -4.27 2.13 -3.06
CA GLN A 72 -3.83 3.51 -3.25
C GLN A 72 -4.75 4.20 -4.27
N PRO A 73 -5.57 5.18 -3.89
CA PRO A 73 -6.36 5.96 -4.84
C PRO A 73 -5.47 6.72 -5.83
N LEU A 74 -5.81 6.65 -7.12
CA LEU A 74 -5.19 7.47 -8.15
C LEU A 74 -6.23 8.39 -8.81
N LYS A 75 -5.76 9.49 -9.40
CA LYS A 75 -6.56 10.27 -10.33
C LYS A 75 -6.89 9.45 -11.57
N THR A 76 -8.15 9.43 -11.91
CA THR A 76 -8.79 8.44 -12.76
C THR A 76 -8.89 8.81 -14.22
N GLU A 77 -8.14 9.78 -14.69
CA GLU A 77 -8.16 10.16 -16.11
C GLU A 77 -7.70 9.02 -17.05
N THR A 78 -7.16 7.94 -16.50
CA THR A 78 -6.50 6.87 -17.28
C THR A 78 -6.99 5.45 -17.03
N SER A 79 -7.89 5.20 -16.05
CA SER A 79 -8.31 3.81 -15.78
C SER A 79 -9.66 3.73 -15.06
N GLU A 80 -10.67 3.21 -15.75
CA GLU A 80 -12.00 2.97 -15.19
C GLU A 80 -12.03 1.98 -14.05
N ASN A 81 -11.06 1.06 -13.98
CA ASN A 81 -11.04 -0.06 -13.03
C ASN A 81 -10.34 0.27 -11.71
N TYR A 82 -9.86 1.49 -11.55
CA TYR A 82 -8.92 1.82 -10.48
C TYR A 82 -9.39 2.90 -9.50
N ASN A 83 -10.48 3.56 -9.74
CA ASN A 83 -11.01 4.51 -8.77
C ASN A 83 -11.78 3.80 -7.65
N PRO A 84 -11.91 4.42 -6.46
CA PRO A 84 -12.65 3.83 -5.35
C PRO A 84 -14.07 3.42 -5.71
N ASP A 85 -14.76 4.20 -6.56
CA ASP A 85 -16.12 3.92 -6.98
C ASP A 85 -16.19 2.69 -7.91
N GLN A 86 -15.16 2.45 -8.70
CA GLN A 86 -15.06 1.23 -9.51
C GLN A 86 -14.75 0.00 -8.64
N LEU A 87 -13.91 0.14 -7.61
CA LEU A 87 -13.60 -0.96 -6.70
C LEU A 87 -14.84 -1.45 -5.93
N LYS A 88 -15.77 -0.57 -5.62
CA LYS A 88 -17.08 -0.91 -5.02
C LYS A 88 -17.89 -1.91 -5.84
N LYS A 89 -17.65 -2.00 -7.15
CA LYS A 89 -18.30 -2.99 -8.03
C LYS A 89 -17.77 -4.41 -7.79
N TYR A 90 -16.57 -4.53 -7.23
CA TYR A 90 -15.91 -5.81 -7.04
C TYR A 90 -15.89 -6.27 -5.58
N THR A 91 -16.00 -5.35 -4.63
CA THR A 91 -15.97 -5.67 -3.20
C THR A 91 -16.89 -4.75 -2.39
N SER A 92 -17.31 -5.19 -1.20
CA SER A 92 -18.12 -4.35 -0.30
C SER A 92 -17.31 -3.19 0.26
N ILE A 93 -17.97 -2.04 0.48
CA ILE A 93 -17.34 -0.81 0.99
C ILE A 93 -16.63 -1.04 2.32
N GLY A 94 -17.20 -1.84 3.23
CA GLY A 94 -16.62 -2.12 4.54
C GLY A 94 -15.31 -2.92 4.49
N LYS A 95 -14.92 -3.43 3.33
CA LYS A 95 -13.67 -4.18 3.11
C LYS A 95 -12.58 -3.34 2.44
N LEU A 96 -12.89 -2.11 2.04
CA LEU A 96 -11.96 -1.22 1.37
C LEU A 96 -11.21 -0.36 2.39
N ILE A 97 -9.88 -0.35 2.31
CA ILE A 97 -8.99 0.50 3.10
C ILE A 97 -8.11 1.29 2.14
N SER A 98 -8.34 2.58 2.07
CA SER A 98 -7.53 3.46 1.24
C SER A 98 -6.31 3.97 2.00
N ILE A 99 -5.14 3.92 1.34
CA ILE A 99 -3.87 4.41 1.87
C ILE A 99 -3.25 5.44 0.94
N SER A 100 -2.48 6.38 1.46
CA SER A 100 -1.73 7.30 0.61
C SER A 100 -0.52 6.65 -0.03
N SER A 101 -0.20 7.05 -1.27
CA SER A 101 1.18 6.95 -1.75
C SER A 101 2.05 7.94 -0.99
N MET A 102 3.22 7.49 -0.56
CA MET A 102 4.16 8.36 0.13
C MET A 102 5.11 9.02 -0.86
N PHE A 103 5.10 10.35 -0.84
CA PHE A 103 6.07 11.20 -1.53
C PHE A 103 6.58 12.21 -0.50
N TYR A 104 7.71 11.91 0.11
CA TYR A 104 8.31 12.76 1.12
C TYR A 104 9.81 12.88 0.91
N HIS A 105 10.35 14.06 1.08
CA HIS A 105 11.78 14.29 1.12
C HIS A 105 12.10 15.27 2.25
N PRO A 106 12.97 14.91 3.21
CA PRO A 106 13.27 15.78 4.34
C PRO A 106 13.89 17.13 3.93
N ASN A 107 14.53 17.19 2.77
CA ASN A 107 15.14 18.40 2.21
C ASN A 107 14.23 19.09 1.17
N ASP A 108 12.91 18.84 1.17
CA ASP A 108 11.95 19.61 0.36
C ASP A 108 11.66 20.94 1.06
N PRO A 109 12.34 22.05 0.68
CA PRO A 109 12.32 23.31 1.44
C PRO A 109 10.92 23.94 1.46
N ASP A 110 10.14 23.70 0.43
CA ASP A 110 8.80 24.26 0.28
C ASP A 110 7.71 23.30 0.80
N GLN A 111 8.10 22.13 1.23
CA GLN A 111 7.17 21.03 1.61
C GLN A 111 6.11 20.72 0.53
N LYS A 112 6.46 20.93 -0.73
CA LYS A 112 5.53 20.76 -1.88
C LYS A 112 4.97 19.35 -1.95
N LEU A 113 5.82 18.34 -1.69
CA LEU A 113 5.42 16.94 -1.69
C LEU A 113 4.44 16.64 -0.55
N LEU A 114 4.72 17.13 0.64
CA LEU A 114 3.85 16.99 1.80
C LEU A 114 2.49 17.67 1.59
N LYS A 115 2.49 18.92 1.10
CA LYS A 115 1.26 19.65 0.76
C LYS A 115 0.44 18.91 -0.31
N GLY A 116 1.11 18.34 -1.32
CA GLY A 116 0.49 17.51 -2.35
C GLY A 116 -0.18 16.25 -1.78
N MET A 117 0.47 15.57 -0.83
CA MET A 117 -0.11 14.40 -0.15
C MET A 117 -1.32 14.78 0.70
N ILE A 118 -1.24 15.88 1.47
CA ILE A 118 -2.37 16.37 2.27
C ILE A 118 -3.57 16.71 1.38
N LYS A 119 -3.33 17.43 0.27
CA LYS A 119 -4.39 17.77 -0.69
C LYS A 119 -5.06 16.50 -1.24
N ARG A 120 -4.26 15.53 -1.67
CA ARG A 120 -4.75 14.26 -2.23
C ARG A 120 -5.49 13.42 -1.19
N ALA A 121 -5.00 13.40 0.05
CA ALA A 121 -5.66 12.69 1.13
C ALA A 121 -7.07 13.23 1.42
N LYS A 122 -7.25 14.55 1.34
CA LYS A 122 -8.56 15.20 1.47
C LYS A 122 -9.43 14.94 0.24
N GLU A 123 -8.89 15.07 -0.97
CA GLU A 123 -9.62 14.88 -2.24
C GLU A 123 -10.23 13.47 -2.34
N PHE A 124 -9.50 12.44 -1.92
CA PHE A 124 -9.94 11.04 -1.98
C PHE A 124 -10.50 10.50 -0.67
N ASN A 125 -10.61 11.32 0.37
CA ASN A 125 -11.04 10.88 1.71
C ASN A 125 -10.28 9.61 2.15
N ILE A 126 -8.96 9.67 2.12
CA ILE A 126 -8.09 8.52 2.40
C ILE A 126 -8.19 8.10 3.86
N ASP A 127 -8.43 6.81 4.11
CA ASP A 127 -8.56 6.24 5.46
C ASP A 127 -7.28 6.38 6.29
N ILE A 128 -6.13 6.04 5.68
CA ILE A 128 -4.82 6.10 6.33
C ILE A 128 -3.89 7.03 5.53
N PRO A 129 -3.92 8.32 5.83
CA PRO A 129 -3.14 9.31 5.10
C PRO A 129 -1.69 9.36 5.58
N ALA A 130 -0.73 9.16 4.65
CA ALA A 130 0.70 9.11 4.95
C ALA A 130 1.23 10.35 5.71
N HIS A 131 0.68 11.53 5.46
CA HIS A 131 1.12 12.74 6.16
C HIS A 131 0.92 12.66 7.68
N LYS A 132 -0.12 12.00 8.17
CA LYS A 132 -0.32 11.80 9.61
C LYS A 132 0.75 10.90 10.22
N ILE A 133 1.19 9.87 9.49
CA ILE A 133 2.32 9.02 9.93
C ILE A 133 3.60 9.87 9.98
N ILE A 134 3.81 10.74 8.99
CA ILE A 134 4.97 11.65 8.96
C ILE A 134 4.91 12.61 10.16
N GLU A 135 3.79 13.28 10.40
CA GLU A 135 3.62 14.23 11.51
C GLU A 135 3.88 13.57 12.87
N LYS A 136 3.38 12.34 13.06
CA LYS A 136 3.54 11.58 14.31
C LYS A 136 4.99 11.11 14.55
N HIS A 137 5.72 10.81 13.49
CA HIS A 137 6.99 10.09 13.58
C HIS A 137 8.20 10.79 12.96
N ALA A 138 8.08 11.98 12.38
CA ALA A 138 9.25 12.75 11.95
C ALA A 138 10.12 13.09 13.19
N PRO A 139 11.44 13.00 13.12
CA PRO A 139 12.33 12.74 11.99
C PRO A 139 12.70 11.25 11.78
N LYS A 140 12.04 10.29 12.46
CA LYS A 140 12.37 8.87 12.34
C LYS A 140 12.10 8.29 10.94
N ILE A 141 11.22 8.94 10.17
CA ILE A 141 10.91 8.49 8.81
C ILE A 141 12.07 8.83 7.88
N THR A 142 12.68 7.79 7.36
CA THR A 142 13.76 7.91 6.39
C THR A 142 13.32 7.39 5.02
N MET A 143 13.87 8.02 3.97
CA MET A 143 13.59 7.66 2.58
C MET A 143 14.86 7.10 1.94
N GLY A 144 14.70 6.07 1.11
CA GLY A 144 15.77 5.62 0.22
C GLY A 144 15.85 6.54 -1.02
N GLN A 145 14.68 6.85 -1.57
CA GLN A 145 14.46 7.80 -2.65
C GLN A 145 13.15 8.54 -2.37
N ILE A 146 12.81 9.55 -3.16
CA ILE A 146 11.63 10.41 -2.94
C ILE A 146 10.32 9.63 -2.71
N ASN A 147 10.17 8.49 -3.37
CA ASN A 147 8.97 7.64 -3.29
C ASN A 147 9.24 6.24 -2.75
N HIS A 148 10.39 6.02 -2.12
CA HIS A 148 10.77 4.72 -1.53
C HIS A 148 11.04 4.89 -0.03
N PRO A 149 10.00 4.87 0.81
CA PRO A 149 10.15 4.93 2.25
C PRO A 149 10.87 3.67 2.76
N LYS A 150 11.66 3.83 3.80
CA LYS A 150 12.32 2.71 4.47
C LYS A 150 11.37 1.97 5.42
N VAL A 151 11.85 0.89 5.99
CA VAL A 151 11.10 -0.09 6.79
C VAL A 151 10.21 0.54 7.85
N PHE A 152 10.71 1.50 8.60
CA PHE A 152 9.96 2.14 9.68
C PHE A 152 8.59 2.65 9.24
N TYR A 153 8.50 3.31 8.08
CA TYR A 153 7.23 3.80 7.56
C TYR A 153 6.22 2.67 7.30
N PHE A 154 6.69 1.55 6.73
CA PHE A 154 5.81 0.41 6.46
C PHE A 154 5.30 -0.24 7.73
N LEU A 155 6.13 -0.36 8.75
CA LEU A 155 5.73 -0.89 10.05
C LEU A 155 4.65 -0.01 10.70
N GLU A 156 4.82 1.30 10.67
CA GLU A 156 3.81 2.21 11.20
C GLU A 156 2.52 2.22 10.35
N LEU A 157 2.63 2.09 9.03
CA LEU A 157 1.46 1.94 8.15
C LEU A 157 0.69 0.64 8.46
N VAL A 158 1.39 -0.46 8.71
CA VAL A 158 0.77 -1.72 9.14
C VAL A 158 0.10 -1.56 10.50
N ARG A 159 0.69 -0.81 11.43
CA ARG A 159 0.08 -0.51 12.74
C ARG A 159 -1.27 0.19 12.58
N GLU A 160 -1.32 1.24 11.77
CA GLU A 160 -2.57 1.98 11.49
C GLU A 160 -3.63 1.07 10.81
N ILE A 161 -3.20 0.13 9.96
CA ILE A 161 -4.10 -0.88 9.36
C ILE A 161 -4.64 -1.83 10.44
N CYS A 162 -3.79 -2.33 11.32
CA CYS A 162 -4.19 -3.21 12.42
C CYS A 162 -5.18 -2.50 13.37
N GLU A 163 -4.93 -1.25 13.73
CA GLU A 163 -5.84 -0.45 14.54
C GLU A 163 -7.24 -0.30 13.88
N LYS A 164 -7.26 -0.13 12.55
CA LYS A 164 -8.50 0.00 11.79
C LYS A 164 -9.26 -1.31 11.61
N THR A 165 -8.56 -2.43 11.50
CA THR A 165 -9.14 -3.76 11.20
C THR A 165 -9.37 -4.62 12.43
N GLY A 166 -8.74 -4.28 13.56
CA GLY A 166 -8.71 -5.11 14.75
C GLY A 166 -7.79 -6.32 14.63
N TRP A 167 -6.83 -6.30 13.68
CA TRP A 167 -5.83 -7.35 13.57
C TRP A 167 -4.74 -7.19 14.63
N ASP A 168 -4.18 -8.32 15.07
CA ASP A 168 -3.01 -8.28 15.95
C ASP A 168 -1.81 -7.69 15.22
N TYR A 169 -1.11 -6.80 15.92
CA TYR A 169 0.14 -6.23 15.43
C TYR A 169 1.34 -7.08 15.84
N TYR A 170 2.49 -6.85 15.23
CA TYR A 170 3.75 -7.50 15.57
C TYR A 170 4.07 -7.42 17.07
N SER A 171 4.66 -8.48 17.61
CA SER A 171 5.34 -8.38 18.90
C SER A 171 6.55 -7.41 18.81
N ASP A 172 7.01 -6.89 19.95
CA ASP A 172 8.19 -6.02 20.00
C ASP A 172 9.43 -6.70 19.41
N GLU A 173 9.55 -8.00 19.56
CA GLU A 173 10.65 -8.79 18.98
C GLU A 173 10.58 -8.80 17.45
N GLN A 174 9.43 -9.11 16.88
CA GLN A 174 9.22 -9.09 15.43
C GLN A 174 9.42 -7.69 14.84
N TYR A 175 8.88 -6.66 15.49
CA TYR A 175 9.07 -5.27 15.08
C TYR A 175 10.55 -4.90 14.99
N ASN A 176 11.32 -5.20 16.07
CA ASN A 176 12.75 -4.91 16.10
C ASN A 176 13.54 -5.74 15.10
N GLN A 177 13.13 -6.99 14.85
CA GLN A 177 13.71 -7.83 13.81
C GLN A 177 13.57 -7.21 12.43
N TYR A 178 12.34 -6.77 12.06
CA TYR A 178 12.11 -6.15 10.76
C TYR A 178 12.85 -4.82 10.59
N LEU A 179 12.94 -4.00 11.63
CA LEU A 179 13.75 -2.78 11.58
C LEU A 179 15.23 -3.07 11.25
N LYS A 180 15.78 -4.18 11.76
CA LYS A 180 17.18 -4.58 11.52
C LYS A 180 17.39 -5.21 10.14
N GLN A 181 16.43 -5.98 9.64
CA GLN A 181 16.52 -6.68 8.36
C GLN A 181 16.56 -5.72 7.14
N GLY A 182 16.05 -4.52 7.30
CA GLY A 182 15.95 -3.57 6.20
C GLY A 182 14.81 -3.86 5.22
N TYR A 183 14.92 -3.29 4.02
CA TYR A 183 13.87 -3.39 3.01
C TYR A 183 13.89 -4.77 2.31
N PRO A 184 12.77 -5.51 2.25
CA PRO A 184 12.76 -6.90 1.79
C PRO A 184 12.99 -7.09 0.28
N PHE A 185 13.07 -6.00 -0.47
CA PHE A 185 13.20 -5.99 -1.93
C PHE A 185 14.41 -5.20 -2.42
N GLY A 186 15.46 -5.12 -1.58
CA GLY A 186 16.70 -4.36 -1.75
C GLY A 186 17.29 -4.26 -3.13
#